data_ede2628969048298452069239e39e2ad
#
_entry.id   ede2628969048298452069239e39e2ad
#
_cell.length_a   1.000
_cell.length_b   1.000
_cell.length_c   1.000
_cell.angle_alpha   90.00
_cell.angle_beta   90.00
_cell.angle_gamma   90.00
#
_symmetry.space_group_name_H-M   'P 1'
#
loop_
_entity.id
_entity.type
_entity.pdbx_description
1 polymer ?
#
loop_
_entity_poly.entity_id
_entity_poly.type
_entity_poly.pdbx_seq_one_letter_code
_entity_poly.pdbx_strand_id
1 'polypeptide(L)'
;MKSILLIGLGHFGTLIAKEINTLGHQVMAVDKNEDRVNAALPFVTDALIGDSTNENFLNSLGVNNYDVCIVTIGGDFQSSLETTSLLKELGGKLVVARADREVQEKFLLRNGADEVVNPEKQIARWTAIRFTSSYILDYIKIDDDHAIFEVKVPAEWVGLQVKELEIRQKFGINIMAIKENGDMNVTVSPDDILREDETLLVLGEHKAIRECFHL
;
A
#
# COMPACT_ATOMS: atom_id res chain seq x y z
N MET A 1 5.12 -19.85 1.77
CA MET A 1 4.22 -19.60 2.92
C MET A 1 5.05 -18.92 3.99
N LYS A 2 4.61 -17.75 4.50
CA LYS A 2 5.28 -17.01 5.59
C LYS A 2 4.49 -17.14 6.87
N SER A 3 5.15 -16.98 8.02
CA SER A 3 4.54 -16.87 9.35
C SER A 3 4.53 -15.41 9.80
N ILE A 4 3.36 -14.89 10.14
CA ILE A 4 3.16 -13.50 10.49
C ILE A 4 2.64 -13.39 11.93
N LEU A 5 3.27 -12.54 12.75
CA LEU A 5 2.74 -12.11 14.04
C LEU A 5 2.05 -10.76 13.86
N LEU A 6 0.74 -10.73 14.01
CA LEU A 6 -0.08 -9.55 13.85
C LEU A 6 -0.56 -9.02 15.21
N ILE A 7 -0.15 -7.83 15.58
CA ILE A 7 -0.49 -7.19 16.85
C ILE A 7 -1.52 -6.08 16.60
N GLY A 8 -2.69 -6.22 17.21
CA GLY A 8 -3.82 -5.32 17.08
C GLY A 8 -4.84 -5.78 16.04
N LEU A 9 -6.06 -6.04 16.51
CA LEU A 9 -7.21 -6.49 15.70
C LEU A 9 -8.29 -5.41 15.62
N GLY A 10 -7.84 -4.14 15.53
CA GLY A 10 -8.71 -3.05 15.13
C GLY A 10 -9.15 -3.20 13.67
N HIS A 11 -9.87 -2.22 13.12
CA HIS A 11 -10.38 -2.29 11.76
C HIS A 11 -9.28 -2.62 10.73
N PHE A 12 -8.17 -1.90 10.76
CA PHE A 12 -7.06 -2.11 9.83
C PHE A 12 -6.37 -3.47 10.01
N GLY A 13 -6.09 -3.88 11.28
CA GLY A 13 -5.49 -5.18 11.57
C GLY A 13 -6.37 -6.35 11.11
N THR A 14 -7.67 -6.25 11.31
CA THR A 14 -8.64 -7.25 10.84
C THR A 14 -8.64 -7.38 9.32
N LEU A 15 -8.56 -6.27 8.58
CA LEU A 15 -8.44 -6.31 7.12
C LEU A 15 -7.14 -6.98 6.67
N ILE A 16 -6.01 -6.61 7.29
CA ILE A 16 -4.71 -7.25 7.02
C ILE A 16 -4.76 -8.75 7.28
N ALA A 17 -5.35 -9.18 8.39
CA ALA A 17 -5.46 -10.60 8.72
C ALA A 17 -6.21 -11.38 7.63
N LYS A 18 -7.32 -10.84 7.14
CA LYS A 18 -8.12 -11.45 6.06
C LYS A 18 -7.32 -11.55 4.75
N GLU A 19 -6.63 -10.48 4.36
CA GLU A 19 -5.84 -10.47 3.14
C GLU A 19 -4.67 -11.46 3.22
N ILE A 20 -3.95 -11.52 4.36
CA ILE A 20 -2.86 -12.48 4.56
C ILE A 20 -3.36 -13.92 4.47
N ASN A 21 -4.54 -14.19 5.04
CA ASN A 21 -5.17 -15.51 4.94
C ASN A 21 -5.53 -15.88 3.50
N THR A 22 -6.09 -14.93 2.74
CA THR A 22 -6.41 -15.10 1.32
C THR A 22 -5.16 -15.40 0.48
N LEU A 23 -4.02 -14.81 0.85
CA LEU A 23 -2.72 -15.06 0.23
C LEU A 23 -2.08 -16.40 0.66
N GLY A 24 -2.74 -17.17 1.54
CA GLY A 24 -2.28 -18.50 1.99
C GLY A 24 -1.12 -18.47 2.98
N HIS A 25 -0.98 -17.40 3.76
CA HIS A 25 0.04 -17.29 4.81
C HIS A 25 -0.53 -17.60 6.19
N GLN A 26 0.35 -17.92 7.16
CA GLN A 26 -0.03 -18.19 8.54
C GLN A 26 -0.02 -16.90 9.36
N VAL A 27 -1.06 -16.69 10.17
CA VAL A 27 -1.20 -15.53 11.05
C VAL A 27 -1.42 -15.99 12.48
N MET A 28 -0.52 -15.59 13.37
CA MET A 28 -0.76 -15.51 14.81
C MET A 28 -1.21 -14.10 15.12
N ALA A 29 -2.45 -13.93 15.57
CA ALA A 29 -3.02 -12.62 15.88
C ALA A 29 -3.09 -12.37 17.39
N VAL A 30 -2.83 -11.13 17.80
CA VAL A 30 -2.86 -10.72 19.21
C VAL A 30 -3.64 -9.41 19.36
N ASP A 31 -4.57 -9.37 20.30
CA ASP A 31 -5.21 -8.14 20.78
C ASP A 31 -5.51 -8.27 22.27
N LYS A 32 -5.57 -7.15 22.99
CA LYS A 32 -5.99 -7.12 24.40
C LYS A 32 -7.50 -7.28 24.59
N ASN A 33 -8.26 -7.09 23.52
CA ASN A 33 -9.72 -7.16 23.51
C ASN A 33 -10.18 -8.55 23.06
N GLU A 34 -10.84 -9.28 23.95
CA GLU A 34 -11.35 -10.63 23.72
C GLU A 34 -12.34 -10.71 22.55
N ASP A 35 -13.25 -9.74 22.42
CA ASP A 35 -14.24 -9.74 21.33
C ASP A 35 -13.57 -9.65 19.96
N ARG A 36 -12.50 -8.86 19.85
CA ARG A 36 -11.74 -8.75 18.61
C ARG A 36 -10.97 -10.01 18.28
N VAL A 37 -10.39 -10.65 19.29
CA VAL A 37 -9.70 -11.94 19.14
C VAL A 37 -10.67 -12.99 18.65
N ASN A 38 -11.83 -13.13 19.31
CA ASN A 38 -12.87 -14.08 18.93
C ASN A 38 -13.42 -13.83 17.51
N ALA A 39 -13.60 -12.58 17.13
CA ALA A 39 -14.04 -12.21 15.79
C ALA A 39 -13.00 -12.52 14.69
N ALA A 40 -11.72 -12.61 15.04
CA ALA A 40 -10.65 -12.89 14.10
C ALA A 40 -10.42 -14.39 13.83
N LEU A 41 -10.83 -15.28 14.74
CA LEU A 41 -10.61 -16.72 14.65
C LEU A 41 -10.94 -17.36 13.29
N PRO A 42 -12.01 -16.95 12.55
CA PRO A 42 -12.34 -17.57 11.27
C PRO A 42 -11.32 -17.33 10.14
N PHE A 43 -10.40 -16.36 10.27
CA PHE A 43 -9.47 -15.95 9.22
C PHE A 43 -8.03 -15.75 9.71
N VAL A 44 -7.67 -16.37 10.83
CA VAL A 44 -6.28 -16.44 11.30
C VAL A 44 -5.93 -17.89 11.61
N THR A 45 -4.64 -18.20 11.68
CA THR A 45 -4.18 -19.55 12.02
C THR A 45 -4.38 -19.81 13.50
N ASP A 46 -4.09 -18.80 14.34
CA ASP A 46 -4.28 -18.81 15.77
C ASP A 46 -4.42 -17.37 16.28
N ALA A 47 -5.03 -17.20 17.44
CA ALA A 47 -5.20 -15.88 18.06
C ALA A 47 -5.11 -15.96 19.58
N LEU A 48 -4.49 -14.96 20.20
CA LEU A 48 -4.31 -14.86 21.64
C LEU A 48 -4.76 -13.51 22.18
N ILE A 49 -5.37 -13.56 23.35
CA ILE A 49 -5.67 -12.37 24.14
C ILE A 49 -4.43 -12.03 24.97
N GLY A 50 -3.88 -10.82 24.78
CA GLY A 50 -2.72 -10.39 25.55
C GLY A 50 -2.33 -8.94 25.32
N ASP A 51 -1.55 -8.43 26.26
CA ASP A 51 -0.98 -7.08 26.18
C ASP A 51 0.42 -7.13 25.58
N SER A 52 0.56 -6.58 24.39
CA SER A 52 1.82 -6.56 23.64
C SER A 52 2.86 -5.57 24.19
N THR A 53 2.50 -4.75 25.17
CA THR A 53 3.48 -3.93 25.92
C THR A 53 4.16 -4.71 27.04
N ASN A 54 3.69 -5.95 27.33
CA ASN A 54 4.31 -6.85 28.28
C ASN A 54 5.40 -7.68 27.59
N GLU A 55 6.67 -7.43 27.94
CA GLU A 55 7.81 -8.13 27.38
C GLU A 55 7.75 -9.65 27.59
N ASN A 56 7.35 -10.11 28.78
CA ASN A 56 7.26 -11.55 29.07
C ASN A 56 6.19 -12.23 28.20
N PHE A 57 5.08 -11.54 27.93
CA PHE A 57 4.05 -12.02 27.02
C PHE A 57 4.61 -12.15 25.60
N LEU A 58 5.22 -11.11 25.04
CA LEU A 58 5.81 -11.17 23.71
C LEU A 58 6.91 -12.22 23.60
N ASN A 59 7.78 -12.35 24.61
CA ASN A 59 8.82 -13.37 24.63
C ASN A 59 8.24 -14.79 24.59
N SER A 60 7.09 -15.03 25.25
CA SER A 60 6.41 -16.32 25.23
C SER A 60 5.87 -16.71 23.85
N LEU A 61 5.65 -15.74 22.97
CA LEU A 61 5.21 -15.98 21.58
C LEU A 61 6.33 -16.46 20.66
N GLY A 62 7.60 -16.32 21.07
CA GLY A 62 8.75 -16.68 20.23
C GLY A 62 8.88 -15.77 19.00
N VAL A 63 8.94 -14.46 19.21
CA VAL A 63 8.94 -13.40 18.18
C VAL A 63 9.92 -13.68 17.04
N ASN A 64 11.10 -14.20 17.33
CA ASN A 64 12.15 -14.53 16.37
C ASN A 64 11.78 -15.67 15.38
N ASN A 65 10.73 -16.42 15.65
CA ASN A 65 10.26 -17.50 14.75
C ASN A 65 9.39 -16.97 13.61
N TYR A 66 8.85 -15.76 13.72
CA TYR A 66 8.02 -15.18 12.67
C TYR A 66 8.87 -14.51 11.59
N ASP A 67 8.39 -14.58 10.35
CA ASP A 67 9.02 -13.91 9.21
C ASP A 67 8.76 -12.41 9.22
N VAL A 68 7.56 -12.01 9.69
CA VAL A 68 7.13 -10.61 9.77
C VAL A 68 6.32 -10.40 11.05
N CYS A 69 6.61 -9.30 11.74
CA CYS A 69 5.78 -8.79 12.84
C CYS A 69 5.12 -7.50 12.39
N ILE A 70 3.78 -7.43 12.47
CA ILE A 70 3.01 -6.27 12.02
C ILE A 70 2.27 -5.66 13.21
N VAL A 71 2.55 -4.41 13.54
CA VAL A 71 1.90 -3.65 14.61
C VAL A 71 0.86 -2.71 14.00
N THR A 72 -0.42 -2.98 14.26
CA THR A 72 -1.55 -2.20 13.74
C THR A 72 -2.32 -1.47 14.82
N ILE A 73 -1.69 -1.27 15.99
CA ILE A 73 -2.28 -0.51 17.10
C ILE A 73 -2.48 0.94 16.63
N GLY A 74 -3.73 1.38 16.55
CA GLY A 74 -4.11 2.77 16.26
C GLY A 74 -4.79 3.41 17.47
N GLY A 75 -4.68 4.72 17.61
CA GLY A 75 -5.27 5.47 18.71
C GLY A 75 -4.48 5.45 20.04
N ASP A 76 -3.56 4.51 20.21
CA ASP A 76 -2.65 4.41 21.34
C ASP A 76 -1.21 4.30 20.84
N PHE A 77 -0.62 5.48 20.56
CA PHE A 77 0.73 5.57 20.01
C PHE A 77 1.79 5.06 20.98
N GLN A 78 1.61 5.25 22.28
CA GLN A 78 2.56 4.77 23.28
C GLN A 78 2.64 3.25 23.23
N SER A 79 1.51 2.54 23.30
CA SER A 79 1.49 1.07 23.19
C SER A 79 2.06 0.58 21.86
N SER A 80 1.79 1.30 20.74
CA SER A 80 2.36 0.97 19.43
C SER A 80 3.89 1.06 19.43
N LEU A 81 4.44 2.14 20.01
CA LEU A 81 5.87 2.38 20.09
C LEU A 81 6.59 1.37 20.98
N GLU A 82 6.06 1.11 22.18
CA GLU A 82 6.58 0.13 23.12
C GLU A 82 6.59 -1.27 22.51
N THR A 83 5.45 -1.69 21.92
CA THR A 83 5.35 -2.99 21.22
C THR A 83 6.37 -3.11 20.10
N THR A 84 6.53 -2.06 19.29
CA THR A 84 7.48 -2.04 18.16
C THR A 84 8.92 -2.21 18.65
N SER A 85 9.33 -1.50 19.71
CA SER A 85 10.66 -1.61 20.31
C SER A 85 10.89 -3.02 20.84
N LEU A 86 9.97 -3.54 21.65
CA LEU A 86 10.06 -4.88 22.23
C LEU A 86 10.16 -5.98 21.15
N LEU A 87 9.36 -5.90 20.09
CA LEU A 87 9.45 -6.86 18.99
C LEU A 87 10.83 -6.87 18.35
N LYS A 88 11.43 -5.69 18.16
CA LYS A 88 12.79 -5.60 17.59
C LYS A 88 13.84 -6.12 18.54
N GLU A 89 13.77 -5.80 19.82
CA GLU A 89 14.67 -6.29 20.88
C GLU A 89 14.59 -7.80 21.05
N LEU A 90 13.40 -8.39 20.89
CA LEU A 90 13.16 -9.84 20.95
C LEU A 90 13.52 -10.57 19.63
N GLY A 91 14.16 -9.89 18.69
CA GLY A 91 14.70 -10.49 17.47
C GLY A 91 13.70 -10.60 16.32
N GLY A 92 12.69 -9.74 16.27
CA GLY A 92 11.80 -9.62 15.12
C GLY A 92 12.58 -9.35 13.83
N LYS A 93 12.43 -10.24 12.81
CA LYS A 93 13.21 -10.18 11.57
C LYS A 93 12.84 -8.99 10.71
N LEU A 94 11.55 -8.77 10.54
CA LEU A 94 10.96 -7.62 9.84
C LEU A 94 9.81 -7.10 10.71
N VAL A 95 9.95 -5.90 11.24
CA VAL A 95 8.95 -5.24 12.06
C VAL A 95 8.33 -4.11 11.27
N VAL A 96 7.03 -4.24 10.97
CA VAL A 96 6.24 -3.25 10.25
C VAL A 96 5.27 -2.60 11.23
N ALA A 97 5.23 -1.28 11.29
CA ALA A 97 4.34 -0.56 12.20
C ALA A 97 3.41 0.39 11.46
N ARG A 98 2.19 0.56 11.98
CA ARG A 98 1.24 1.56 11.50
C ARG A 98 1.48 2.89 12.20
N ALA A 99 1.47 3.98 11.42
CA ALA A 99 1.44 5.34 11.93
C ALA A 99 0.19 6.08 11.43
N ASP A 100 -0.38 6.92 12.28
CA ASP A 100 -1.51 7.80 11.92
C ASP A 100 -1.01 9.21 11.54
N ARG A 101 0.24 9.56 11.88
CA ARG A 101 0.85 10.88 11.64
C ARG A 101 2.32 10.77 11.26
N GLU A 102 2.82 11.68 10.42
CA GLU A 102 4.22 11.69 9.95
C GLU A 102 5.26 11.74 11.08
N VAL A 103 4.95 12.41 12.19
CA VAL A 103 5.86 12.44 13.34
C VAL A 103 5.99 11.07 13.99
N GLN A 104 4.92 10.28 14.00
CA GLN A 104 4.93 8.90 14.52
C GLN A 104 5.77 7.98 13.64
N GLU A 105 5.72 8.14 12.30
CA GLU A 105 6.57 7.38 11.36
C GLU A 105 8.05 7.51 11.77
N LYS A 106 8.51 8.74 12.03
CA LYS A 106 9.91 8.99 12.44
C LYS A 106 10.25 8.34 13.77
N PHE A 107 9.33 8.34 14.74
CA PHE A 107 9.58 7.72 16.04
C PHE A 107 9.59 6.19 15.93
N LEU A 108 8.66 5.59 15.19
CA LEU A 108 8.59 4.15 15.00
C LEU A 108 9.86 3.61 14.30
N LEU A 109 10.31 4.26 13.23
CA LEU A 109 11.55 3.90 12.53
C LEU A 109 12.78 4.00 13.46
N ARG A 110 12.86 5.02 14.31
CA ARG A 110 13.97 5.20 15.25
C ARG A 110 13.95 4.19 16.40
N ASN A 111 12.79 3.63 16.70
CA ASN A 111 12.60 2.70 17.82
C ASN A 111 12.35 1.26 17.37
N GLY A 112 12.81 0.88 16.18
CA GLY A 112 12.93 -0.52 15.79
C GLY A 112 11.98 -1.00 14.71
N ALA A 113 11.07 -0.18 14.19
CA ALA A 113 10.37 -0.52 12.96
C ALA A 113 11.35 -0.54 11.77
N ASP A 114 11.32 -1.60 10.98
CA ASP A 114 12.03 -1.66 9.70
C ASP A 114 11.28 -0.90 8.61
N GLU A 115 9.93 -0.98 8.68
CA GLU A 115 9.03 -0.25 7.78
C GLU A 115 7.87 0.36 8.54
N VAL A 116 7.33 1.47 8.02
CA VAL A 116 6.14 2.12 8.57
C VAL A 116 5.14 2.37 7.46
N VAL A 117 3.89 2.00 7.72
CA VAL A 117 2.76 2.26 6.83
C VAL A 117 1.84 3.32 7.42
N ASN A 118 1.38 4.25 6.59
CA ASN A 118 0.37 5.23 6.93
C ASN A 118 -0.80 5.12 5.94
N PRO A 119 -1.79 4.27 6.25
CA PRO A 119 -2.87 3.97 5.32
C PRO A 119 -3.70 5.21 4.96
N GLU A 120 -3.98 6.04 5.95
CA GLU A 120 -4.80 7.24 5.78
C GLU A 120 -4.13 8.23 4.81
N LYS A 121 -2.82 8.45 4.95
CA LYS A 121 -2.04 9.32 4.05
C LYS A 121 -2.02 8.77 2.63
N GLN A 122 -1.81 7.46 2.48
CA GLN A 122 -1.77 6.80 1.17
C GLN A 122 -3.11 6.93 0.45
N ILE A 123 -4.20 6.60 1.14
CA ILE A 123 -5.56 6.67 0.57
C ILE A 123 -6.01 8.12 0.34
N ALA A 124 -5.70 9.06 1.25
CA ALA A 124 -6.01 10.47 1.07
C ALA A 124 -5.33 11.04 -0.17
N ARG A 125 -4.05 10.73 -0.38
CA ARG A 125 -3.32 11.14 -1.59
C ARG A 125 -3.94 10.54 -2.85
N TRP A 126 -4.22 9.24 -2.85
CA TRP A 126 -4.87 8.55 -3.96
C TRP A 126 -6.23 9.18 -4.28
N THR A 127 -7.08 9.38 -3.25
CA THR A 127 -8.39 9.99 -3.40
C THR A 127 -8.30 11.41 -3.98
N ALA A 128 -7.38 12.22 -3.46
CA ALA A 128 -7.19 13.58 -3.96
C ALA A 128 -6.83 13.57 -5.46
N ILE A 129 -5.81 12.81 -5.86
CA ILE A 129 -5.37 12.73 -7.25
C ILE A 129 -6.49 12.22 -8.15
N ARG A 130 -7.15 11.12 -7.73
CA ARG A 130 -8.19 10.44 -8.52
C ARG A 130 -9.43 11.31 -8.78
N PHE A 131 -9.87 12.09 -7.79
CA PHE A 131 -11.15 12.80 -7.86
C PHE A 131 -11.02 14.31 -8.14
N THR A 132 -9.83 14.87 -8.19
CA THR A 132 -9.60 16.26 -8.59
C THR A 132 -9.20 16.41 -10.06
N SER A 133 -8.90 15.31 -10.75
CA SER A 133 -8.55 15.31 -12.16
C SER A 133 -9.70 14.79 -13.01
N SER A 134 -9.93 15.43 -14.16
CA SER A 134 -10.88 14.95 -15.16
C SER A 134 -10.31 13.80 -16.03
N TYR A 135 -8.99 13.68 -16.07
CA TYR A 135 -8.28 12.71 -16.93
C TYR A 135 -7.76 11.51 -16.16
N ILE A 136 -7.28 11.66 -14.91
CA ILE A 136 -6.72 10.55 -14.14
C ILE A 136 -7.85 9.66 -13.62
N LEU A 137 -7.78 8.39 -13.97
CA LEU A 137 -8.71 7.35 -13.48
C LEU A 137 -8.13 6.60 -12.29
N ASP A 138 -6.83 6.34 -12.32
CA ASP A 138 -6.11 5.66 -11.25
C ASP A 138 -4.62 5.99 -11.31
N TYR A 139 -3.88 5.71 -10.21
CA TYR A 139 -2.43 5.79 -10.25
C TYR A 139 -1.79 4.83 -9.23
N ILE A 140 -0.58 4.39 -9.56
CA ILE A 140 0.28 3.55 -8.72
C ILE A 140 1.59 4.30 -8.50
N LYS A 141 1.87 4.67 -7.25
CA LYS A 141 3.14 5.29 -6.87
C LYS A 141 4.28 4.27 -7.04
N ILE A 142 5.36 4.66 -7.74
CA ILE A 142 6.57 3.86 -7.86
C ILE A 142 7.61 4.36 -6.84
N ASP A 143 7.91 5.67 -6.87
CA ASP A 143 8.78 6.34 -5.91
C ASP A 143 8.26 7.75 -5.60
N ASP A 144 9.08 8.64 -5.06
CA ASP A 144 8.64 9.99 -4.69
C ASP A 144 8.36 10.89 -5.89
N ASP A 145 9.01 10.64 -7.03
CA ASP A 145 8.91 11.44 -8.24
C ASP A 145 8.10 10.75 -9.34
N HIS A 146 8.07 9.42 -9.40
CA HIS A 146 7.49 8.64 -10.49
C HIS A 146 6.26 7.85 -10.08
N ALA A 147 5.31 7.74 -11.02
CA ALA A 147 4.13 6.89 -10.89
C ALA A 147 3.64 6.37 -12.24
N ILE A 148 2.86 5.30 -12.20
CA ILE A 148 2.04 4.86 -13.31
C ILE A 148 0.65 5.46 -13.13
N PHE A 149 0.13 6.07 -14.18
CA PHE A 149 -1.21 6.65 -14.20
C PHE A 149 -2.08 5.94 -15.23
N GLU A 150 -3.32 5.65 -14.87
CA GLU A 150 -4.36 5.35 -15.84
C GLU A 150 -5.06 6.67 -16.18
N VAL A 151 -5.00 7.08 -17.45
CA VAL A 151 -5.55 8.35 -17.92
C VAL A 151 -6.49 8.12 -19.09
N LYS A 152 -7.53 8.95 -19.19
CA LYS A 152 -8.37 9.01 -20.39
C LYS A 152 -7.56 9.55 -21.57
N VAL A 153 -7.88 9.09 -22.77
CA VAL A 153 -7.36 9.71 -23.99
C VAL A 153 -7.90 11.15 -24.10
N PRO A 154 -7.02 12.18 -24.14
CA PRO A 154 -7.47 13.54 -24.39
C PRO A 154 -8.16 13.68 -25.74
N ALA A 155 -9.19 14.53 -25.82
CA ALA A 155 -9.99 14.68 -27.03
C ALA A 155 -9.13 15.07 -28.27
N GLU A 156 -8.07 15.86 -28.04
CA GLU A 156 -7.11 16.28 -29.08
C GLU A 156 -6.19 15.16 -29.55
N TRP A 157 -6.14 14.02 -28.86
CA TRP A 157 -5.36 12.84 -29.25
C TRP A 157 -6.18 11.78 -29.98
N VAL A 158 -7.51 11.90 -29.94
CA VAL A 158 -8.41 10.95 -30.62
C VAL A 158 -8.18 10.99 -32.13
N GLY A 159 -7.92 9.81 -32.71
CA GLY A 159 -7.61 9.64 -34.13
C GLY A 159 -6.14 9.81 -34.50
N LEU A 160 -5.28 10.25 -33.56
CA LEU A 160 -3.84 10.34 -33.79
C LEU A 160 -3.16 9.00 -33.53
N GLN A 161 -2.05 8.76 -34.22
CA GLN A 161 -1.17 7.63 -33.93
C GLN A 161 -0.27 7.95 -32.72
N VAL A 162 0.07 6.93 -31.94
CA VAL A 162 0.94 7.08 -30.75
C VAL A 162 2.24 7.82 -31.07
N LYS A 163 2.88 7.56 -32.24
CA LYS A 163 4.11 8.25 -32.67
C LYS A 163 3.91 9.75 -32.90
N GLU A 164 2.73 10.20 -33.28
CA GLU A 164 2.43 11.60 -33.57
C GLU A 164 2.36 12.45 -32.31
N LEU A 165 2.11 11.84 -31.15
CA LEU A 165 2.06 12.52 -29.86
C LEU A 165 3.43 13.03 -29.41
N GLU A 166 4.51 12.33 -29.81
CA GLU A 166 5.88 12.61 -29.34
C GLU A 166 5.99 12.75 -27.82
N ILE A 167 5.08 12.09 -27.07
CA ILE A 167 4.92 12.25 -25.63
C ILE A 167 6.20 11.89 -24.85
N ARG A 168 6.94 10.89 -25.35
CA ARG A 168 8.21 10.50 -24.78
C ARG A 168 9.29 11.56 -24.95
N GLN A 169 9.34 12.18 -26.11
CA GLN A 169 10.34 13.20 -26.47
C GLN A 169 10.04 14.53 -25.77
N LYS A 170 8.75 14.92 -25.71
CA LYS A 170 8.31 16.20 -25.14
C LYS A 170 8.26 16.19 -23.62
N PHE A 171 7.81 15.10 -23.01
CA PHE A 171 7.49 15.05 -21.57
C PHE A 171 8.25 13.93 -20.82
N GLY A 172 8.99 13.06 -21.51
CA GLY A 172 9.63 11.91 -20.85
C GLY A 172 8.64 10.84 -20.37
N ILE A 173 7.41 10.85 -20.87
CA ILE A 173 6.34 9.92 -20.48
C ILE A 173 6.34 8.72 -21.42
N ASN A 174 6.22 7.51 -20.84
CA ASN A 174 6.09 6.29 -21.63
C ASN A 174 4.64 5.77 -21.57
N ILE A 175 4.04 5.49 -22.71
CA ILE A 175 2.78 4.74 -22.79
C ILE A 175 3.12 3.26 -22.64
N MET A 176 2.65 2.64 -21.58
CA MET A 176 2.92 1.25 -21.24
C MET A 176 1.84 0.30 -21.77
N ALA A 177 0.60 0.77 -21.81
CA ALA A 177 -0.53 0.00 -22.31
C ALA A 177 -1.65 0.92 -22.78
N ILE A 178 -2.48 0.38 -23.67
CA ILE A 178 -3.77 0.94 -24.09
C ILE A 178 -4.85 -0.04 -23.60
N LYS A 179 -5.87 0.48 -22.92
CA LYS A 179 -6.96 -0.33 -22.38
C LYS A 179 -8.27 0.07 -23.02
N GLU A 180 -9.00 -0.91 -23.57
CA GLU A 180 -10.30 -0.76 -24.20
C GLU A 180 -11.28 -1.75 -23.57
N ASN A 181 -12.43 -1.30 -23.06
CA ASN A 181 -13.49 -2.14 -22.48
C ASN A 181 -13.02 -3.17 -21.40
N GLY A 182 -11.95 -2.86 -20.69
CA GLY A 182 -11.37 -3.76 -19.68
C GLY A 182 -10.22 -4.63 -20.19
N ASP A 183 -10.07 -4.81 -21.50
CA ASP A 183 -8.96 -5.51 -22.12
C ASP A 183 -7.74 -4.60 -22.23
N MET A 184 -6.56 -5.13 -21.90
CA MET A 184 -5.32 -4.38 -21.85
C MET A 184 -4.33 -4.84 -22.94
N ASN A 185 -4.04 -3.97 -23.90
CA ASN A 185 -2.96 -4.15 -24.85
C ASN A 185 -1.65 -3.59 -24.28
N VAL A 186 -0.73 -4.47 -23.87
CA VAL A 186 0.60 -4.11 -23.35
C VAL A 186 1.68 -4.02 -24.44
N THR A 187 1.34 -4.36 -25.68
CA THR A 187 2.24 -4.29 -26.83
C THR A 187 1.86 -3.09 -27.72
N VAL A 188 2.09 -1.89 -27.16
CA VAL A 188 1.74 -0.64 -27.83
C VAL A 188 2.65 -0.41 -29.04
N SER A 189 2.05 -0.26 -30.22
CA SER A 189 2.75 0.10 -31.45
C SER A 189 2.78 1.63 -31.66
N PRO A 190 3.85 2.17 -32.23
CA PRO A 190 3.87 3.57 -32.66
C PRO A 190 2.74 3.93 -33.64
N ASP A 191 2.24 2.94 -34.39
CA ASP A 191 1.18 3.11 -35.40
C ASP A 191 -0.23 2.89 -34.83
N ASP A 192 -0.38 2.53 -33.57
CA ASP A 192 -1.70 2.39 -32.93
C ASP A 192 -2.43 3.75 -32.93
N ILE A 193 -3.70 3.73 -33.33
CA ILE A 193 -4.55 4.94 -33.39
C ILE A 193 -5.38 4.99 -32.12
N LEU A 194 -5.29 6.10 -31.40
CA LEU A 194 -6.02 6.29 -30.15
C LEU A 194 -7.49 6.61 -30.36
N ARG A 195 -8.36 6.04 -29.49
CA ARG A 195 -9.81 6.20 -29.54
C ARG A 195 -10.34 6.87 -28.29
N GLU A 196 -11.53 7.44 -28.36
CA GLU A 196 -12.17 8.18 -27.28
C GLU A 196 -12.53 7.31 -26.06
N ASP A 197 -12.88 6.05 -26.30
CA ASP A 197 -13.29 5.09 -25.27
C ASP A 197 -12.11 4.32 -24.63
N GLU A 198 -10.90 4.61 -25.07
CA GLU A 198 -9.68 4.02 -24.55
C GLU A 198 -9.14 4.79 -23.34
N THR A 199 -8.37 4.07 -22.51
CA THR A 199 -7.50 4.66 -21.48
C THR A 199 -6.06 4.24 -21.69
N LEU A 200 -5.13 5.07 -21.25
CA LEU A 200 -3.70 4.83 -21.37
C LEU A 200 -3.10 4.57 -19.99
N LEU A 201 -2.27 3.54 -19.87
CA LEU A 201 -1.34 3.42 -18.76
C LEU A 201 -0.05 4.12 -19.14
N VAL A 202 0.29 5.17 -18.39
CA VAL A 202 1.48 5.99 -18.66
C VAL A 202 2.40 6.03 -17.46
N LEU A 203 3.70 5.87 -17.68
CA LEU A 203 4.76 6.00 -16.68
C LEU A 203 5.49 7.31 -16.88
N GLY A 204 5.62 8.11 -15.84
CA GLY A 204 6.36 9.36 -15.88
C GLY A 204 6.46 10.03 -14.51
N GLU A 205 7.19 11.14 -14.47
CA GLU A 205 7.26 12.00 -13.30
C GLU A 205 5.91 12.69 -13.05
N HIS A 206 5.57 12.87 -11.77
CA HIS A 206 4.35 13.59 -11.38
C HIS A 206 4.21 14.96 -12.05
N LYS A 207 5.34 15.69 -12.20
CA LYS A 207 5.36 17.00 -12.83
C LYS A 207 5.06 16.92 -14.33
N ALA A 208 5.72 15.98 -15.02
CA ALA A 208 5.53 15.75 -16.44
C ALA A 208 4.09 15.33 -16.79
N ILE A 209 3.49 14.45 -15.97
CA ILE A 209 2.10 14.05 -16.14
C ILE A 209 1.14 15.25 -15.97
N ARG A 210 1.37 16.09 -14.96
CA ARG A 210 0.55 17.30 -14.78
C ARG A 210 0.64 18.26 -15.96
N GLU A 211 1.84 18.46 -16.47
CA GLU A 211 2.07 19.34 -17.62
C GLU A 211 1.43 18.79 -18.89
N CYS A 212 1.62 17.49 -19.17
CA CYS A 212 1.09 16.83 -20.35
C CYS A 212 -0.43 16.76 -20.40
N PHE A 213 -1.07 16.50 -19.26
CA PHE A 213 -2.54 16.34 -19.15
C PHE A 213 -3.24 17.59 -18.58
N HIS A 214 -2.54 18.72 -18.46
CA HIS A 214 -3.08 20.01 -17.97
C HIS A 214 -3.79 19.92 -16.63
N LEU A 215 -3.13 19.29 -15.61
CA LEU A 215 -3.68 18.99 -14.29
C LEU A 215 -3.26 20.00 -13.22
#